data_f41d0e2dfca0c69360454bb4617e6496
#
_entry.id   f41d0e2dfca0c69360454bb4617e6496
#
_cell.length_a   1.000
_cell.length_b   1.000
_cell.length_c   1.000
_cell.angle_alpha   90.00
_cell.angle_beta   90.00
_cell.angle_gamma   90.00
#
_symmetry.space_group_name_H-M   'P 1'
#
loop_
_entity.id
_entity.type
_entity.pdbx_description
1 polymer ?
#
loop_
_entity_poly.entity_id
_entity_poly.type
_entity_poly.pdbx_seq_one_letter_code
_entity_poly.pdbx_strand_id
1 'polypeptide(L)'
;MAVLMHKLKTSLSTRLLPALFPLMLAAAAPAQAAYPEKPVRIIVPYAAGGSSDVLARGISDQLAKELGQPVVVENRAGAGSMIGTAYVAGEAADGYTLLLADVPFTIVPALYGDRVKYDARKDFAPISLLGVSPMYLFVNPNFDAKTVPALVAAAKEKPASISIGSGGNGSLTHLMAELFMQNTATKLVHIPYKGASASVNDLAGGQIETSFTTMPTAAALFQGGKITPVAVSSPERMKETPNVPTFKELNVPNMTVQSWWGLMAPAGTPADVQARLEAAMKTVMQAGPVQQRLVSVGVSAPADTSAAALKRLLAEDFTRWQDVVKRADIKFE
;
A
#
# COMPACT_ATOMS: atom_id res chain seq x y z
N MET A 1 -46.39 37.86 101.92
CA MET A 1 -47.24 38.77 101.13
C MET A 1 -46.94 38.47 99.68
N ALA A 2 -47.69 37.70 99.02
CA ALA A 2 -48.74 37.97 98.03
C ALA A 2 -48.10 38.69 96.82
N VAL A 3 -48.25 38.36 95.61
CA VAL A 3 -49.31 37.92 94.73
C VAL A 3 -48.69 37.73 93.37
N LEU A 4 -48.84 36.62 92.74
CA LEU A 4 -49.79 36.23 91.69
C LEU A 4 -49.50 36.66 90.22
N MET A 5 -49.50 35.69 89.33
CA MET A 5 -50.00 35.72 87.96
C MET A 5 -49.09 36.24 86.84
N HIS A 6 -49.03 35.81 85.65
CA HIS A 6 -49.90 34.89 84.87
C HIS A 6 -49.14 34.32 83.70
N LYS A 7 -49.55 33.17 83.22
CA LYS A 7 -49.10 32.44 82.05
C LYS A 7 -49.36 33.20 80.76
N LEU A 8 -48.46 33.12 79.80
CA LEU A 8 -48.91 32.92 78.40
C LEU A 8 -47.91 32.04 77.64
N LYS A 9 -48.41 30.88 77.27
CA LYS A 9 -47.77 29.98 76.31
C LYS A 9 -48.05 30.51 74.91
N THR A 10 -47.04 30.83 74.13
CA THR A 10 -47.13 30.95 72.67
C THR A 10 -46.23 29.88 72.04
N SER A 11 -46.87 28.87 71.49
CA SER A 11 -46.30 27.76 70.69
C SER A 11 -45.87 28.33 69.36
N LEU A 12 -44.57 28.36 69.08
CA LEU A 12 -44.01 28.64 67.72
C LEU A 12 -43.67 27.31 67.12
N SER A 13 -44.58 26.80 66.30
CA SER A 13 -44.35 25.61 65.44
C SER A 13 -43.44 25.97 64.31
N THR A 14 -42.15 25.61 64.41
CA THR A 14 -41.16 25.71 63.32
C THR A 14 -41.42 24.61 62.33
N ARG A 15 -42.07 24.94 61.22
CA ARG A 15 -42.19 24.05 60.07
C ARG A 15 -40.81 23.97 59.37
N LEU A 16 -40.12 22.81 59.50
CA LEU A 16 -39.00 22.43 58.67
C LEU A 16 -39.53 22.12 57.25
N LEU A 17 -39.26 22.99 56.26
CA LEU A 17 -39.33 22.65 54.86
C LEU A 17 -38.11 21.77 54.51
N PRO A 18 -38.29 20.57 53.91
CA PRO A 18 -37.16 19.87 53.34
C PRO A 18 -36.80 20.57 52.04
N ALA A 19 -35.64 21.21 52.02
CA ALA A 19 -34.98 21.70 50.78
C ALA A 19 -34.64 20.47 49.92
N LEU A 20 -35.46 20.18 48.89
CA LEU A 20 -35.10 19.29 47.81
C LEU A 20 -33.94 19.93 47.04
N PHE A 21 -32.72 19.51 47.32
CA PHE A 21 -31.56 19.77 46.48
C PHE A 21 -31.66 18.82 45.26
N PRO A 22 -31.92 19.26 44.02
CA PRO A 22 -31.84 18.37 42.87
C PRO A 22 -30.35 18.05 42.68
N LEU A 23 -30.00 16.79 43.00
CA LEU A 23 -28.74 16.18 42.66
C LEU A 23 -28.71 16.06 41.14
N MET A 24 -28.18 17.09 40.44
CA MET A 24 -27.80 16.98 39.02
C MET A 24 -26.68 15.98 38.94
N LEU A 25 -27.03 14.72 38.70
CA LEU A 25 -26.11 13.73 38.18
C LEU A 25 -25.78 14.19 36.74
N ALA A 26 -24.76 15.01 36.60
CA ALA A 26 -24.12 15.24 35.31
C ALA A 26 -23.62 13.88 34.85
N ALA A 27 -24.36 13.27 33.92
CA ALA A 27 -23.88 12.11 33.18
C ALA A 27 -22.60 12.56 32.48
N ALA A 28 -21.45 12.30 33.09
CA ALA A 28 -20.17 12.39 32.42
C ALA A 28 -20.24 11.38 31.27
N ALA A 29 -20.58 11.83 30.05
CA ALA A 29 -20.37 11.05 28.86
C ALA A 29 -18.89 10.58 28.91
N PRO A 30 -18.62 9.29 28.75
CA PRO A 30 -17.24 8.83 28.68
C PRO A 30 -16.58 9.66 27.58
N ALA A 31 -15.57 10.46 27.95
CA ALA A 31 -14.70 11.10 26.98
C ALA A 31 -14.11 9.95 26.17
N GLN A 32 -14.59 9.79 24.95
CA GLN A 32 -14.06 8.78 24.06
C GLN A 32 -12.62 9.18 23.82
N ALA A 33 -11.71 8.35 24.34
CA ALA A 33 -10.29 8.62 24.27
C ALA A 33 -9.89 8.89 22.83
N ALA A 34 -9.13 9.96 22.61
CA ALA A 34 -8.83 10.41 21.25
C ALA A 34 -7.91 9.41 20.54
N TYR A 35 -8.39 8.77 19.48
CA TYR A 35 -7.56 7.90 18.63
C TYR A 35 -6.39 8.69 18.03
N PRO A 36 -5.14 8.11 18.00
CA PRO A 36 -4.72 6.84 18.61
C PRO A 36 -4.12 7.02 20.02
N GLU A 37 -4.29 5.99 20.89
CA GLU A 37 -3.70 5.93 22.25
C GLU A 37 -2.53 4.93 22.36
N LYS A 38 -2.33 4.10 21.34
CA LYS A 38 -1.29 3.06 21.28
C LYS A 38 -0.64 3.06 19.89
N PRO A 39 0.51 2.38 19.71
CA PRO A 39 1.18 2.31 18.41
C PRO A 39 0.27 1.79 17.30
N VAL A 40 0.38 2.39 16.10
CA VAL A 40 -0.29 1.96 14.88
C VAL A 40 0.67 1.09 14.07
N ARG A 41 0.19 -0.02 13.52
CA ARG A 41 0.97 -0.92 12.67
C ARG A 41 0.59 -0.76 11.20
N ILE A 42 1.60 -0.68 10.34
CA ILE A 42 1.41 -0.78 8.89
C ILE A 42 1.93 -2.13 8.44
N ILE A 43 1.03 -2.99 7.99
CA ILE A 43 1.38 -4.30 7.45
C ILE A 43 1.75 -4.15 5.98
N VAL A 44 2.97 -4.55 5.65
CA VAL A 44 3.49 -4.64 4.28
C VAL A 44 3.44 -6.11 3.87
N PRO A 45 2.64 -6.49 2.85
CA PRO A 45 2.43 -7.90 2.48
C PRO A 45 3.58 -8.51 1.66
N TYR A 46 4.79 -7.98 1.81
CA TYR A 46 6.01 -8.39 1.11
C TYR A 46 7.23 -8.42 2.03
N ALA A 47 8.31 -9.04 1.56
CA ALA A 47 9.61 -8.98 2.22
C ALA A 47 10.15 -7.54 2.27
N ALA A 48 10.98 -7.25 3.27
CA ALA A 48 11.64 -5.96 3.43
C ALA A 48 12.51 -5.59 2.21
N GLY A 49 12.68 -4.28 1.97
CA GLY A 49 13.47 -3.72 0.88
C GLY A 49 12.75 -3.64 -0.48
N GLY A 50 11.52 -4.17 -0.60
CA GLY A 50 10.67 -3.93 -1.77
C GLY A 50 10.02 -2.54 -1.75
N SER A 51 9.42 -2.14 -2.87
CA SER A 51 8.80 -0.81 -3.03
C SER A 51 7.78 -0.48 -1.94
N SER A 52 6.91 -1.42 -1.60
CA SER A 52 5.91 -1.24 -0.54
C SER A 52 6.56 -1.02 0.84
N ASP A 53 7.66 -1.71 1.16
CA ASP A 53 8.42 -1.50 2.39
C ASP A 53 9.11 -0.13 2.41
N VAL A 54 9.73 0.24 1.28
CA VAL A 54 10.38 1.56 1.12
C VAL A 54 9.39 2.70 1.32
N LEU A 55 8.18 2.59 0.78
CA LEU A 55 7.14 3.60 0.92
C LEU A 55 6.57 3.64 2.34
N ALA A 56 6.25 2.47 2.94
CA ALA A 56 5.75 2.40 4.31
C ALA A 56 6.71 3.09 5.29
N ARG A 57 8.01 2.77 5.20
CA ARG A 57 9.05 3.40 6.03
C ARG A 57 9.28 4.87 5.68
N GLY A 58 9.06 5.25 4.41
CA GLY A 58 9.17 6.63 3.95
C GLY A 58 8.14 7.58 4.54
N ILE A 59 6.98 7.04 4.96
CA ILE A 59 5.89 7.83 5.56
C ILE A 59 5.78 7.63 7.08
N SER A 60 6.33 6.54 7.65
CA SER A 60 6.05 6.11 9.03
C SER A 60 6.44 7.14 10.08
N ASP A 61 7.60 7.78 9.94
CA ASP A 61 8.09 8.77 10.91
C ASP A 61 7.24 10.05 10.92
N GLN A 62 6.85 10.51 9.73
CA GLN A 62 5.98 11.69 9.65
C GLN A 62 4.56 11.37 10.11
N LEU A 63 4.04 10.17 9.78
CA LEU A 63 2.75 9.72 10.26
C LEU A 63 2.73 9.56 11.78
N ALA A 64 3.82 9.07 12.39
CA ALA A 64 3.96 8.98 13.83
C ALA A 64 3.89 10.36 14.50
N LYS A 65 4.52 11.39 13.91
CA LYS A 65 4.45 12.78 14.40
C LYS A 65 3.02 13.32 14.32
N GLU A 66 2.32 13.10 13.21
CA GLU A 66 0.95 13.58 13.02
C GLU A 66 -0.05 12.87 13.93
N LEU A 67 0.15 11.60 14.20
CA LEU A 67 -0.73 10.82 15.08
C LEU A 67 -0.41 11.00 16.57
N GLY A 68 0.82 11.41 16.91
CA GLY A 68 1.31 11.47 18.29
C GLY A 68 1.59 10.10 18.92
N GLN A 69 1.66 9.03 18.09
CA GLN A 69 1.93 7.67 18.52
C GLN A 69 2.92 6.99 17.55
N PRO A 70 3.72 6.03 18.02
CA PRO A 70 4.61 5.29 17.14
C PRO A 70 3.88 4.61 15.99
N VAL A 71 4.48 4.61 14.79
CA VAL A 71 4.01 3.86 13.63
C VAL A 71 5.04 2.79 13.28
N VAL A 72 4.64 1.53 13.37
CA VAL A 72 5.53 0.37 13.20
C VAL A 72 5.23 -0.31 11.86
N VAL A 73 6.25 -0.48 11.03
CA VAL A 73 6.15 -1.20 9.76
C VAL A 73 6.49 -2.67 10.00
N GLU A 74 5.56 -3.57 9.66
CA GLU A 74 5.69 -5.02 9.81
C GLU A 74 5.54 -5.73 8.46
N ASN A 75 6.54 -6.53 8.08
CA ASN A 75 6.53 -7.27 6.82
C ASN A 75 5.90 -8.67 7.00
N ARG A 76 4.85 -8.98 6.22
CA ARG A 76 4.18 -10.30 6.20
C ARG A 76 4.09 -10.83 4.78
N ALA A 77 5.22 -11.32 4.27
CA ALA A 77 5.34 -11.80 2.91
C ALA A 77 4.69 -13.17 2.70
N GLY A 78 4.26 -13.43 1.46
CA GLY A 78 3.88 -14.75 0.98
C GLY A 78 2.66 -14.74 0.05
N ALA A 79 2.64 -15.74 -0.84
CA ALA A 79 1.58 -16.00 -1.81
C ALA A 79 1.11 -14.74 -2.58
N GLY A 80 2.05 -13.96 -3.15
CA GLY A 80 1.72 -12.77 -3.95
C GLY A 80 0.97 -11.67 -3.20
N SER A 81 1.21 -11.48 -1.91
CA SER A 81 0.53 -10.59 -0.95
C SER A 81 -0.65 -11.19 -0.17
N MET A 82 -1.18 -12.34 -0.58
CA MET A 82 -2.39 -12.92 0.04
C MET A 82 -2.26 -13.09 1.55
N ILE A 83 -1.10 -13.53 2.07
CA ILE A 83 -0.92 -13.81 3.50
C ILE A 83 -1.04 -12.53 4.33
N GLY A 84 -0.31 -11.48 3.96
CA GLY A 84 -0.36 -10.20 4.68
C GLY A 84 -1.71 -9.49 4.56
N THR A 85 -2.33 -9.56 3.39
CA THR A 85 -3.65 -8.96 3.14
C THR A 85 -4.75 -9.68 3.94
N ALA A 86 -4.77 -11.02 3.92
CA ALA A 86 -5.71 -11.81 4.72
C ALA A 86 -5.52 -11.58 6.23
N TYR A 87 -4.28 -11.41 6.68
CA TYR A 87 -4.00 -11.08 8.07
C TYR A 87 -4.71 -9.77 8.48
N VAL A 88 -4.57 -8.69 7.68
CA VAL A 88 -5.21 -7.40 7.99
C VAL A 88 -6.75 -7.49 7.90
N ALA A 89 -7.29 -8.25 6.94
CA ALA A 89 -8.74 -8.46 6.84
C ALA A 89 -9.34 -9.12 8.11
N GLY A 90 -8.55 -9.92 8.83
CA GLY A 90 -8.96 -10.56 10.07
C GLY A 90 -8.67 -9.76 11.36
N GLU A 91 -8.01 -8.61 11.25
CA GLU A 91 -7.69 -7.77 12.42
C GLU A 91 -8.89 -6.92 12.86
N ALA A 92 -8.83 -6.40 14.09
CA ALA A 92 -9.87 -5.51 14.61
C ALA A 92 -10.00 -4.24 13.75
N ALA A 93 -11.23 -3.84 13.46
CA ALA A 93 -11.56 -2.63 12.74
C ALA A 93 -11.49 -1.40 13.67
N ASP A 94 -10.35 -1.19 14.33
CA ASP A 94 -10.11 -0.13 15.31
C ASP A 94 -9.08 0.93 14.84
N GLY A 95 -8.56 0.77 13.62
CA GLY A 95 -7.57 1.69 13.02
C GLY A 95 -6.12 1.45 13.45
N TYR A 96 -5.83 0.49 14.32
CA TYR A 96 -4.45 0.23 14.79
C TYR A 96 -3.66 -0.76 13.93
N THR A 97 -4.31 -1.44 12.99
CA THR A 97 -3.65 -2.27 11.99
C THR A 97 -4.09 -1.82 10.61
N LEU A 98 -3.15 -1.33 9.82
CA LEU A 98 -3.36 -0.81 8.48
C LEU A 98 -2.64 -1.71 7.47
N LEU A 99 -3.17 -1.77 6.25
CA LEU A 99 -2.54 -2.45 5.12
C LEU A 99 -1.90 -1.40 4.20
N LEU A 100 -0.65 -1.60 3.83
CA LEU A 100 -0.10 -0.97 2.63
C LEU A 100 -0.42 -1.86 1.43
N ALA A 101 -1.49 -1.52 0.73
CA ALA A 101 -1.93 -2.19 -0.49
C ALA A 101 -1.19 -1.68 -1.72
N ASP A 102 -1.07 -2.53 -2.72
CA ASP A 102 -0.54 -2.22 -4.05
C ASP A 102 -1.30 -3.01 -5.13
N VAL A 103 -0.86 -2.95 -6.38
CA VAL A 103 -1.58 -3.55 -7.53
C VAL A 103 -2.01 -5.00 -7.34
N PRO A 104 -1.24 -5.93 -6.76
CA PRO A 104 -1.67 -7.27 -6.42
C PRO A 104 -2.97 -7.36 -5.61
N PHE A 105 -3.31 -6.34 -4.83
CA PHE A 105 -4.59 -6.28 -4.12
C PHE A 105 -5.79 -6.40 -5.07
N THR A 106 -5.68 -5.88 -6.29
CA THR A 106 -6.73 -5.95 -7.32
C THR A 106 -6.56 -7.12 -8.29
N ILE A 107 -5.32 -7.61 -8.47
CA ILE A 107 -5.00 -8.74 -9.35
C ILE A 107 -5.38 -10.08 -8.72
N VAL A 108 -4.95 -10.31 -7.48
CA VAL A 108 -5.03 -11.60 -6.77
C VAL A 108 -6.46 -12.18 -6.75
N PRO A 109 -7.52 -11.40 -6.50
CA PRO A 109 -8.88 -11.93 -6.56
C PRO A 109 -9.27 -12.47 -7.96
N ALA A 110 -8.79 -11.84 -9.03
CA ALA A 110 -9.07 -12.29 -10.39
C ALA A 110 -8.31 -13.57 -10.74
N LEU A 111 -7.10 -13.77 -10.19
CA LEU A 111 -6.24 -14.91 -10.48
C LEU A 111 -6.57 -16.16 -9.66
N TYR A 112 -6.87 -15.97 -8.38
CA TYR A 112 -6.96 -17.09 -7.42
C TYR A 112 -8.39 -17.41 -6.99
N GLY A 113 -9.38 -16.53 -7.29
CA GLY A 113 -10.79 -16.77 -6.99
C GLY A 113 -11.01 -17.21 -5.52
N ASP A 114 -11.65 -18.36 -5.34
CA ASP A 114 -12.03 -18.90 -4.01
C ASP A 114 -10.83 -19.29 -3.11
N ARG A 115 -9.61 -19.31 -3.63
CA ARG A 115 -8.40 -19.54 -2.82
C ARG A 115 -8.07 -18.31 -1.95
N VAL A 116 -8.58 -17.12 -2.29
CA VAL A 116 -8.37 -15.88 -1.55
C VAL A 116 -9.26 -15.89 -0.29
N LYS A 117 -8.69 -15.60 0.87
CA LYS A 117 -9.37 -15.66 2.17
C LYS A 117 -9.91 -14.31 2.66
N TYR A 118 -10.10 -13.37 1.75
CA TYR A 118 -10.67 -12.03 1.99
C TYR A 118 -11.42 -11.55 0.76
N ASP A 119 -12.38 -10.66 0.96
CA ASP A 119 -13.03 -9.92 -0.13
C ASP A 119 -12.37 -8.55 -0.28
N ALA A 120 -11.49 -8.40 -1.27
CA ALA A 120 -10.77 -7.15 -1.51
C ALA A 120 -11.68 -5.92 -1.77
N ARG A 121 -12.94 -6.15 -2.12
CA ARG A 121 -13.92 -5.06 -2.35
C ARG A 121 -14.73 -4.68 -1.12
N LYS A 122 -14.78 -5.56 -0.10
CA LYS A 122 -15.66 -5.40 1.07
C LYS A 122 -14.93 -5.32 2.40
N ASP A 123 -13.78 -6.00 2.54
CA ASP A 123 -13.11 -6.16 3.82
C ASP A 123 -12.15 -5.01 4.16
N PHE A 124 -12.07 -3.99 3.29
CA PHE A 124 -11.14 -2.87 3.47
C PHE A 124 -11.78 -1.51 3.20
N ALA A 125 -11.37 -0.53 3.99
CA ALA A 125 -11.69 0.89 3.83
C ALA A 125 -10.44 1.64 3.33
N PRO A 126 -10.48 2.29 2.15
CA PRO A 126 -9.40 3.14 1.67
C PRO A 126 -9.16 4.33 2.60
N ILE A 127 -7.90 4.67 2.86
CA ILE A 127 -7.48 5.83 3.68
C ILE A 127 -6.75 6.87 2.84
N SER A 128 -5.75 6.45 2.05
CA SER A 128 -4.95 7.40 1.25
C SER A 128 -4.26 6.73 0.08
N LEU A 129 -4.24 7.38 -1.07
CA LEU A 129 -3.37 7.04 -2.18
C LEU A 129 -2.00 7.68 -1.94
N LEU A 130 -0.93 6.87 -1.92
CA LEU A 130 0.42 7.34 -1.57
C LEU A 130 1.23 7.76 -2.79
N GLY A 131 1.08 7.04 -3.90
CA GLY A 131 1.87 7.33 -5.07
C GLY A 131 1.74 6.29 -6.17
N VAL A 132 2.31 6.63 -7.32
CA VAL A 132 2.40 5.76 -8.49
C VAL A 132 3.85 5.73 -9.00
N SER A 133 4.23 4.62 -9.64
CA SER A 133 5.52 4.50 -10.30
C SER A 133 5.38 3.56 -11.50
N PRO A 134 6.03 3.85 -12.62
CA PRO A 134 6.05 2.92 -13.74
C PRO A 134 6.91 1.70 -13.40
N MET A 135 6.69 0.62 -14.16
CA MET A 135 7.52 -0.55 -14.15
C MET A 135 8.70 -0.37 -15.10
N TYR A 136 9.85 -0.85 -14.73
CA TYR A 136 11.02 -0.92 -15.58
C TYR A 136 11.37 -2.39 -15.86
N LEU A 137 11.85 -2.67 -17.05
CA LEU A 137 12.59 -3.89 -17.34
C LEU A 137 14.07 -3.61 -17.13
N PHE A 138 14.68 -4.33 -16.20
CA PHE A 138 16.11 -4.27 -15.94
C PHE A 138 16.80 -5.54 -16.46
N VAL A 139 18.06 -5.36 -16.85
CA VAL A 139 18.96 -6.46 -17.21
C VAL A 139 20.22 -6.43 -16.35
N ASN A 140 20.87 -7.58 -16.20
CA ASN A 140 22.20 -7.64 -15.61
C ASN A 140 23.20 -6.93 -16.54
N PRO A 141 24.11 -6.09 -16.03
CA PRO A 141 25.08 -5.36 -16.87
C PRO A 141 26.03 -6.25 -17.70
N ASN A 142 26.24 -7.50 -17.27
CA ASN A 142 27.07 -8.47 -17.99
C ASN A 142 26.28 -9.31 -19.01
N PHE A 143 24.96 -9.14 -19.06
CA PHE A 143 24.13 -9.81 -20.05
C PHE A 143 24.29 -9.12 -21.42
N ASP A 144 24.46 -9.91 -22.50
CA ASP A 144 24.79 -9.36 -23.82
C ASP A 144 23.64 -8.56 -24.43
N ALA A 145 22.40 -8.97 -24.21
CA ALA A 145 21.22 -8.32 -24.76
C ALA A 145 20.77 -7.10 -23.90
N LYS A 146 21.45 -5.96 -24.08
CA LYS A 146 21.25 -4.71 -23.30
C LYS A 146 20.16 -3.78 -23.85
N THR A 147 19.32 -4.27 -24.75
CA THR A 147 18.16 -3.54 -25.27
C THR A 147 16.99 -4.50 -25.47
N VAL A 148 15.76 -4.00 -25.45
CA VAL A 148 14.58 -4.83 -25.67
C VAL A 148 14.62 -5.53 -27.04
N PRO A 149 14.97 -4.88 -28.15
CA PRO A 149 15.11 -5.57 -29.45
C PRO A 149 16.12 -6.71 -29.39
N ALA A 150 17.30 -6.52 -28.78
CA ALA A 150 18.31 -7.56 -28.63
C ALA A 150 17.82 -8.72 -27.75
N LEU A 151 17.15 -8.41 -26.61
CA LEU A 151 16.53 -9.42 -25.73
C LEU A 151 15.49 -10.26 -26.47
N VAL A 152 14.60 -9.61 -27.24
CA VAL A 152 13.58 -10.30 -28.04
C VAL A 152 14.22 -11.20 -29.11
N ALA A 153 15.26 -10.71 -29.79
CA ALA A 153 15.99 -11.51 -30.80
C ALA A 153 16.64 -12.75 -30.18
N ALA A 154 17.37 -12.58 -29.08
CA ALA A 154 18.03 -13.68 -28.36
C ALA A 154 17.01 -14.70 -27.81
N ALA A 155 15.86 -14.25 -27.26
CA ALA A 155 14.81 -15.12 -26.77
C ALA A 155 14.07 -15.88 -27.87
N LYS A 156 14.02 -15.34 -29.10
CA LYS A 156 13.46 -16.03 -30.28
C LYS A 156 14.44 -17.02 -30.87
N GLU A 157 15.73 -16.69 -30.88
CA GLU A 157 16.79 -17.61 -31.33
C GLU A 157 16.89 -18.86 -30.44
N LYS A 158 16.82 -18.65 -29.10
CA LYS A 158 16.90 -19.73 -28.12
C LYS A 158 15.77 -19.60 -27.11
N PRO A 159 14.57 -20.15 -27.42
CA PRO A 159 13.44 -20.08 -26.49
C PRO A 159 13.75 -20.73 -25.14
N ALA A 160 13.27 -20.09 -24.04
CA ALA A 160 13.48 -20.54 -22.67
C ALA A 160 14.97 -20.65 -22.24
N SER A 161 15.86 -19.82 -22.81
CA SER A 161 17.27 -19.73 -22.42
C SER A 161 17.58 -18.52 -21.55
N ILE A 162 16.67 -17.58 -21.41
CA ILE A 162 16.83 -16.34 -20.67
C ILE A 162 15.85 -16.35 -19.50
N SER A 163 16.35 -16.07 -18.29
CA SER A 163 15.52 -16.00 -17.09
C SER A 163 14.93 -14.61 -16.88
N ILE A 164 13.74 -14.58 -16.28
CA ILE A 164 13.08 -13.37 -15.84
C ILE A 164 12.56 -13.54 -14.41
N GLY A 165 13.11 -12.75 -13.50
CA GLY A 165 12.71 -12.79 -12.09
C GLY A 165 11.47 -11.96 -11.78
N SER A 166 10.71 -12.41 -10.78
CA SER A 166 9.55 -11.67 -10.29
C SER A 166 9.46 -11.67 -8.75
N GLY A 167 8.56 -10.86 -8.20
CA GLY A 167 8.22 -10.86 -6.77
C GLY A 167 7.36 -12.04 -6.31
N GLY A 168 7.20 -13.06 -7.17
CA GLY A 168 6.41 -14.26 -6.91
C GLY A 168 5.17 -14.35 -7.80
N ASN A 169 4.59 -15.55 -7.84
CA ASN A 169 3.40 -15.83 -8.63
C ASN A 169 2.25 -14.87 -8.24
N GLY A 170 1.57 -14.29 -9.24
CA GLY A 170 0.49 -13.33 -9.04
C GLY A 170 0.93 -11.90 -8.70
N SER A 171 2.24 -11.64 -8.55
CA SER A 171 2.73 -10.27 -8.40
C SER A 171 2.62 -9.48 -9.70
N LEU A 172 2.58 -8.12 -9.60
CA LEU A 172 2.60 -7.27 -10.79
C LEU A 172 3.83 -7.54 -11.67
N THR A 173 4.99 -7.80 -11.07
CA THR A 173 6.22 -8.11 -11.81
C THR A 173 6.12 -9.41 -12.60
N HIS A 174 5.39 -10.41 -12.10
CA HIS A 174 5.09 -11.62 -12.84
C HIS A 174 4.15 -11.35 -14.02
N LEU A 175 3.05 -10.60 -13.79
CA LEU A 175 2.14 -10.24 -14.88
C LEU A 175 2.82 -9.42 -15.97
N MET A 176 3.73 -8.53 -15.61
CA MET A 176 4.53 -7.77 -16.57
C MET A 176 5.44 -8.70 -17.41
N ALA A 177 6.02 -9.73 -16.79
CA ALA A 177 6.80 -10.73 -17.51
C ALA A 177 5.94 -11.52 -18.52
N GLU A 178 4.76 -11.96 -18.09
CA GLU A 178 3.83 -12.68 -18.97
C GLU A 178 3.32 -11.80 -20.12
N LEU A 179 2.92 -10.55 -19.83
CA LEU A 179 2.53 -9.59 -20.86
C LEU A 179 3.66 -9.31 -21.84
N PHE A 180 4.89 -9.19 -21.36
CA PHE A 180 6.06 -9.00 -22.22
C PHE A 180 6.27 -10.20 -23.16
N MET A 181 6.29 -11.40 -22.61
CA MET A 181 6.44 -12.65 -23.40
C MET A 181 5.33 -12.78 -24.45
N GLN A 182 4.08 -12.52 -24.07
CA GLN A 182 2.94 -12.58 -24.97
C GLN A 182 3.02 -11.53 -26.10
N ASN A 183 3.29 -10.27 -25.76
CA ASN A 183 3.32 -9.18 -26.74
C ASN A 183 4.53 -9.23 -27.67
N THR A 184 5.61 -9.90 -27.28
CA THR A 184 6.82 -10.06 -28.09
C THR A 184 6.90 -11.43 -28.77
N ALA A 185 5.96 -12.34 -28.50
CA ALA A 185 5.99 -13.74 -28.93
C ALA A 185 7.33 -14.41 -28.57
N THR A 186 7.80 -14.21 -27.33
CA THR A 186 9.01 -14.81 -26.78
C THR A 186 8.69 -15.79 -25.66
N LYS A 187 9.66 -16.65 -25.31
CA LYS A 187 9.57 -17.56 -24.18
C LYS A 187 10.78 -17.39 -23.28
N LEU A 188 10.56 -16.85 -22.08
CA LEU A 188 11.55 -16.70 -21.01
C LEU A 188 11.26 -17.70 -19.89
N VAL A 189 12.25 -17.98 -19.03
CA VAL A 189 12.08 -18.82 -17.84
C VAL A 189 11.72 -17.94 -16.66
N HIS A 190 10.50 -18.00 -16.19
CA HIS A 190 10.06 -17.27 -15.02
C HIS A 190 10.63 -17.86 -13.73
N ILE A 191 11.27 -17.02 -12.90
CA ILE A 191 11.83 -17.38 -11.58
C ILE A 191 11.08 -16.58 -10.50
N PRO A 192 10.18 -17.21 -9.73
CA PRO A 192 9.43 -16.54 -8.67
C PRO A 192 10.25 -16.41 -7.38
N TYR A 193 10.27 -15.20 -6.80
CA TYR A 193 10.90 -14.89 -5.52
C TYR A 193 9.85 -14.51 -4.46
N LYS A 194 10.27 -14.40 -3.18
CA LYS A 194 9.40 -13.93 -2.07
C LYS A 194 9.32 -12.40 -1.99
N GLY A 195 9.37 -11.70 -3.12
CA GLY A 195 9.33 -10.25 -3.25
C GLY A 195 10.31 -9.76 -4.30
N ALA A 196 10.03 -8.61 -4.89
CA ALA A 196 10.83 -8.04 -5.99
C ALA A 196 12.28 -7.72 -5.56
N SER A 197 12.54 -7.38 -4.30
CA SER A 197 13.88 -7.10 -3.79
C SER A 197 14.82 -8.29 -3.93
N ALA A 198 14.36 -9.51 -3.65
CA ALA A 198 15.17 -10.72 -3.82
C ALA A 198 15.50 -10.97 -5.29
N SER A 199 14.52 -10.82 -6.19
CA SER A 199 14.73 -10.91 -7.64
C SER A 199 15.76 -9.91 -8.15
N VAL A 200 15.69 -8.65 -7.70
CA VAL A 200 16.62 -7.59 -8.15
C VAL A 200 18.04 -7.80 -7.59
N ASN A 201 18.18 -8.36 -6.40
CA ASN A 201 19.48 -8.74 -5.85
C ASN A 201 20.14 -9.87 -6.67
N ASP A 202 19.38 -10.89 -7.05
CA ASP A 202 19.87 -11.98 -7.90
C ASP A 202 20.17 -11.50 -9.33
N LEU A 203 19.39 -10.53 -9.84
CA LEU A 203 19.70 -9.83 -11.08
C LEU A 203 21.06 -9.12 -11.00
N ALA A 204 21.30 -8.36 -9.93
CA ALA A 204 22.54 -7.66 -9.70
C ALA A 204 23.72 -8.62 -9.52
N GLY A 205 23.50 -9.79 -8.93
CA GLY A 205 24.46 -10.86 -8.77
C GLY A 205 24.70 -11.73 -10.02
N GLY A 206 23.93 -11.51 -11.11
CA GLY A 206 24.04 -12.29 -12.34
C GLY A 206 23.47 -13.70 -12.25
N GLN A 207 22.61 -14.00 -11.26
CA GLN A 207 21.94 -15.28 -11.15
C GLN A 207 20.75 -15.39 -12.10
N ILE A 208 20.20 -14.26 -12.52
CA ILE A 208 19.17 -14.13 -13.54
C ILE A 208 19.55 -13.01 -14.51
N GLU A 209 19.05 -13.07 -15.75
CA GLU A 209 19.38 -12.10 -16.80
C GLU A 209 18.50 -10.86 -16.74
N THR A 210 17.21 -11.01 -16.39
CA THR A 210 16.23 -9.94 -16.49
C THR A 210 15.27 -9.94 -15.31
N SER A 211 14.70 -8.77 -15.00
CA SER A 211 13.61 -8.64 -14.01
C SER A 211 12.78 -7.38 -14.26
N PHE A 212 11.47 -7.48 -14.08
CA PHE A 212 10.61 -6.32 -13.93
C PHE A 212 10.60 -5.85 -12.48
N THR A 213 10.73 -4.55 -12.28
CA THR A 213 10.48 -3.93 -10.97
C THR A 213 10.22 -2.44 -11.10
N THR A 214 9.83 -1.78 -9.99
CA THR A 214 9.71 -0.31 -9.90
C THR A 214 11.00 0.30 -9.40
N MET A 215 11.21 1.59 -9.68
CA MET A 215 12.40 2.31 -9.23
C MET A 215 12.59 2.28 -7.70
N PRO A 216 11.55 2.37 -6.84
CA PRO A 216 11.75 2.27 -5.40
C PRO A 216 12.51 1.02 -4.93
N THR A 217 12.30 -0.11 -5.59
CA THR A 217 13.04 -1.35 -5.30
C THR A 217 14.44 -1.34 -5.91
N ALA A 218 14.60 -0.75 -7.10
CA ALA A 218 15.81 -0.82 -7.91
C ALA A 218 16.83 0.27 -7.62
N ALA A 219 16.42 1.41 -7.03
CA ALA A 219 17.19 2.66 -7.01
C ALA A 219 18.63 2.51 -6.56
N ALA A 220 18.88 1.83 -5.44
CA ALA A 220 20.23 1.68 -4.89
C ALA A 220 21.15 0.86 -5.83
N LEU A 221 20.64 -0.22 -6.42
CA LEU A 221 21.40 -1.08 -7.33
C LEU A 221 21.60 -0.42 -8.70
N PHE A 222 20.61 0.33 -9.18
CA PHE A 222 20.71 1.12 -10.40
C PHE A 222 21.74 2.25 -10.25
N GLN A 223 21.66 3.04 -9.18
CA GLN A 223 22.64 4.09 -8.88
C GLN A 223 24.06 3.54 -8.70
N GLY A 224 24.18 2.34 -8.15
CA GLY A 224 25.45 1.61 -8.03
C GLY A 224 25.93 0.93 -9.32
N GLY A 225 25.21 1.08 -10.45
CA GLY A 225 25.57 0.48 -11.74
C GLY A 225 25.49 -1.05 -11.75
N LYS A 226 24.76 -1.66 -10.82
CA LYS A 226 24.63 -3.13 -10.67
C LYS A 226 23.53 -3.72 -11.53
N ILE A 227 22.61 -2.91 -12.02
CA ILE A 227 21.52 -3.28 -12.93
C ILE A 227 21.29 -2.15 -13.94
N THR A 228 20.83 -2.48 -15.14
CA THR A 228 20.62 -1.54 -16.24
C THR A 228 19.15 -1.54 -16.67
N PRO A 229 18.43 -0.41 -16.62
CA PRO A 229 17.08 -0.30 -17.16
C PRO A 229 17.12 -0.25 -18.69
N VAL A 230 16.30 -1.07 -19.35
CA VAL A 230 16.25 -1.15 -20.84
C VAL A 230 14.91 -0.72 -21.42
N ALA A 231 13.88 -0.62 -20.60
CA ALA A 231 12.60 -0.03 -20.98
C ALA A 231 11.79 0.40 -19.75
N VAL A 232 10.84 1.32 -19.94
CA VAL A 232 9.91 1.79 -18.92
C VAL A 232 8.46 1.71 -19.42
N SER A 233 7.53 1.39 -18.51
CA SER A 233 6.12 1.19 -18.83
C SER A 233 5.26 2.46 -18.78
N SER A 234 5.86 3.63 -18.57
CA SER A 234 5.16 4.90 -18.65
C SER A 234 4.77 5.27 -20.08
N PRO A 235 3.74 6.11 -20.29
CA PRO A 235 3.37 6.59 -21.63
C PRO A 235 4.44 7.42 -22.30
N GLU A 236 5.28 8.11 -21.49
CA GLU A 236 6.41 8.95 -21.89
C GLU A 236 7.64 8.58 -21.06
N ARG A 237 8.84 8.98 -21.55
CA ARG A 237 10.10 8.77 -20.81
C ARG A 237 10.08 9.50 -19.48
N MET A 238 10.67 8.89 -18.47
CA MET A 238 10.80 9.49 -17.14
C MET A 238 11.94 10.52 -17.12
N LYS A 239 11.72 11.62 -16.41
CA LYS A 239 12.74 12.69 -16.24
C LYS A 239 14.01 12.18 -15.56
N GLU A 240 13.85 11.26 -14.63
CA GLU A 240 14.94 10.65 -13.86
C GLU A 240 15.76 9.66 -14.68
N THR A 241 15.21 9.15 -15.79
CA THR A 241 15.83 8.19 -16.69
C THR A 241 15.56 8.53 -18.16
N PRO A 242 15.99 9.72 -18.64
CA PRO A 242 15.60 10.25 -19.96
C PRO A 242 16.12 9.41 -21.13
N ASN A 243 17.15 8.62 -20.90
CA ASN A 243 17.74 7.72 -21.91
C ASN A 243 17.07 6.36 -21.99
N VAL A 244 16.15 6.03 -21.05
CA VAL A 244 15.42 4.75 -21.06
C VAL A 244 14.18 4.91 -21.93
N PRO A 245 14.04 4.16 -23.04
CA PRO A 245 12.88 4.24 -23.90
C PRO A 245 11.64 3.65 -23.22
N THR A 246 10.47 4.11 -23.64
CA THR A 246 9.20 3.49 -23.24
C THR A 246 8.94 2.24 -24.09
N PHE A 247 8.16 1.29 -23.57
CA PHE A 247 7.70 0.14 -24.37
C PHE A 247 6.90 0.57 -25.59
N LYS A 248 6.19 1.72 -25.52
CA LYS A 248 5.49 2.32 -26.67
C LYS A 248 6.45 2.71 -27.78
N GLU A 249 7.55 3.39 -27.46
CA GLU A 249 8.61 3.74 -28.44
C GLU A 249 9.27 2.51 -29.06
N LEU A 250 9.33 1.41 -28.32
CA LEU A 250 9.87 0.12 -28.76
C LEU A 250 8.86 -0.75 -29.51
N ASN A 251 7.65 -0.24 -29.77
CA ASN A 251 6.54 -0.95 -30.43
C ASN A 251 6.14 -2.26 -29.71
N VAL A 252 6.26 -2.32 -28.38
CA VAL A 252 5.73 -3.40 -27.56
C VAL A 252 4.39 -2.95 -27.00
N PRO A 253 3.25 -3.42 -27.53
CA PRO A 253 1.93 -2.93 -27.17
C PRO A 253 1.52 -3.36 -25.74
N ASN A 254 0.50 -2.72 -25.19
CA ASN A 254 -0.15 -3.06 -23.93
C ASN A 254 0.77 -3.09 -22.68
N MET A 255 1.97 -2.49 -22.76
CA MET A 255 2.93 -2.43 -21.66
C MET A 255 2.86 -1.12 -20.86
N THR A 256 1.84 -0.28 -21.08
CA THR A 256 1.64 0.93 -20.27
C THR A 256 0.91 0.55 -18.98
N VAL A 257 1.69 0.26 -17.95
CA VAL A 257 1.22 -0.20 -16.63
C VAL A 257 1.94 0.60 -15.55
N GLN A 258 1.19 1.05 -14.55
CA GLN A 258 1.75 1.72 -13.38
C GLN A 258 1.49 0.89 -12.12
N SER A 259 2.50 0.81 -11.25
CA SER A 259 2.29 0.41 -9.87
C SER A 259 1.68 1.58 -9.09
N TRP A 260 0.84 1.26 -8.11
CA TRP A 260 0.30 2.23 -7.15
C TRP A 260 0.44 1.67 -5.74
N TRP A 261 0.43 2.54 -4.75
CA TRP A 261 0.40 2.18 -3.33
C TRP A 261 -0.66 3.00 -2.61
N GLY A 262 -1.42 2.33 -1.76
CA GLY A 262 -2.46 2.93 -0.96
C GLY A 262 -2.48 2.40 0.47
N LEU A 263 -2.82 3.26 1.42
CA LEU A 263 -3.04 2.88 2.81
C LEU A 263 -4.51 2.54 3.00
N MET A 264 -4.79 1.41 3.66
CA MET A 264 -6.14 0.91 3.90
C MET A 264 -6.29 0.45 5.34
N ALA A 265 -7.50 0.54 5.86
CA ALA A 265 -7.89 -0.03 7.15
C ALA A 265 -8.84 -1.23 6.94
N PRO A 266 -9.06 -2.12 7.93
CA PRO A 266 -10.15 -3.08 7.91
C PRO A 266 -11.51 -2.40 7.73
N ALA A 267 -12.43 -3.03 6.99
CA ALA A 267 -13.80 -2.53 6.86
C ALA A 267 -14.48 -2.46 8.23
N GLY A 268 -15.34 -1.47 8.42
CA GLY A 268 -16.00 -1.24 9.72
C GLY A 268 -15.17 -0.39 10.70
N THR A 269 -13.95 0.03 10.34
CA THR A 269 -13.21 1.04 11.13
C THR A 269 -14.10 2.28 11.34
N PRO A 270 -14.25 2.80 12.57
CA PRO A 270 -15.11 3.94 12.88
C PRO A 270 -14.82 5.15 12.01
N ALA A 271 -15.84 5.89 11.64
CA ALA A 271 -15.73 7.01 10.71
C ALA A 271 -14.83 8.15 11.23
N ASP A 272 -14.82 8.40 12.52
CA ASP A 272 -13.94 9.37 13.19
C ASP A 272 -12.48 8.93 13.15
N VAL A 273 -12.20 7.64 13.31
CA VAL A 273 -10.86 7.05 13.16
C VAL A 273 -10.38 7.16 11.71
N GLN A 274 -11.25 6.82 10.73
CA GLN A 274 -10.92 6.99 9.31
C GLN A 274 -10.61 8.45 8.99
N ALA A 275 -11.46 9.39 9.42
CA ALA A 275 -11.25 10.82 9.22
C ALA A 275 -9.93 11.32 9.85
N ARG A 276 -9.57 10.82 11.04
CA ARG A 276 -8.31 11.15 11.71
C ARG A 276 -7.10 10.63 10.92
N LEU A 277 -7.17 9.40 10.40
CA LEU A 277 -6.13 8.81 9.55
C LEU A 277 -6.00 9.56 8.22
N GLU A 278 -7.11 9.87 7.55
CA GLU A 278 -7.11 10.64 6.30
C GLU A 278 -6.52 12.04 6.48
N ALA A 279 -6.89 12.74 7.56
CA ALA A 279 -6.34 14.05 7.87
C ALA A 279 -4.83 13.99 8.12
N ALA A 280 -4.37 13.00 8.90
CA ALA A 280 -2.95 12.78 9.14
C ALA A 280 -2.20 12.48 7.83
N MET A 281 -2.74 11.57 7.00
CA MET A 281 -2.13 11.21 5.71
C MET A 281 -2.08 12.39 4.75
N LYS A 282 -3.10 13.24 4.71
CA LYS A 282 -3.07 14.47 3.90
C LYS A 282 -1.87 15.35 4.28
N THR A 283 -1.64 15.57 5.56
CA THR A 283 -0.47 16.34 6.06
C THR A 283 0.84 15.64 5.72
N VAL A 284 0.92 14.31 5.95
CA VAL A 284 2.09 13.49 5.63
C VAL A 284 2.47 13.62 4.15
N MET A 285 1.51 13.48 3.25
CA MET A 285 1.75 13.52 1.81
C MET A 285 2.14 14.91 1.29
N GLN A 286 1.83 15.97 2.04
CA GLN A 286 2.24 17.35 1.75
C GLN A 286 3.59 17.71 2.38
N ALA A 287 4.11 16.92 3.29
CA ALA A 287 5.38 17.19 3.96
C ALA A 287 6.57 17.12 3.00
N GLY A 288 7.36 18.20 2.95
CA GLY A 288 8.53 18.31 2.05
C GLY A 288 9.48 17.11 2.11
N PRO A 289 9.89 16.64 3.31
CA PRO A 289 10.76 15.46 3.43
C PRO A 289 10.14 14.19 2.83
N VAL A 290 8.83 13.97 2.97
CA VAL A 290 8.13 12.83 2.38
C VAL A 290 8.12 12.95 0.86
N GLN A 291 7.75 14.10 0.32
CA GLN A 291 7.75 14.33 -1.13
C GLN A 291 9.14 14.13 -1.73
N GLN A 292 10.18 14.70 -1.12
CA GLN A 292 11.57 14.50 -1.56
C GLN A 292 11.96 13.02 -1.53
N ARG A 293 11.57 12.30 -0.48
CA ARG A 293 11.83 10.86 -0.37
C ARG A 293 11.14 10.08 -1.47
N LEU A 294 9.85 10.34 -1.74
CA LEU A 294 9.10 9.67 -2.82
C LEU A 294 9.76 9.92 -4.18
N VAL A 295 10.06 11.18 -4.50
CA VAL A 295 10.74 11.53 -5.76
C VAL A 295 12.11 10.86 -5.87
N SER A 296 12.92 10.84 -4.79
CA SER A 296 14.26 10.23 -4.79
C SER A 296 14.26 8.74 -5.09
N VAL A 297 13.13 8.07 -4.89
CA VAL A 297 12.93 6.65 -5.20
C VAL A 297 12.06 6.42 -6.44
N GLY A 298 11.75 7.46 -7.22
CA GLY A 298 11.01 7.33 -8.49
C GLY A 298 9.51 7.09 -8.30
N VAL A 299 8.93 7.63 -7.23
CA VAL A 299 7.49 7.63 -6.98
C VAL A 299 6.93 9.03 -7.21
N SER A 300 5.91 9.14 -8.03
CA SER A 300 5.15 10.37 -8.23
C SER A 300 3.97 10.39 -7.27
N ALA A 301 3.91 11.41 -6.42
CA ALA A 301 2.73 11.66 -5.60
C ALA A 301 1.58 12.18 -6.49
N PRO A 302 0.37 11.58 -6.43
CA PRO A 302 -0.76 12.10 -7.18
C PRO A 302 -1.23 13.44 -6.62
N ALA A 303 -1.87 14.27 -7.45
CA ALA A 303 -2.45 15.54 -7.01
C ALA A 303 -3.57 15.35 -5.96
N ASP A 304 -4.31 14.26 -6.05
CA ASP A 304 -5.34 13.85 -5.10
C ASP A 304 -4.92 12.55 -4.39
N THR A 305 -4.54 12.68 -3.12
CA THR A 305 -4.11 11.56 -2.25
C THR A 305 -5.23 11.07 -1.33
N SER A 306 -6.47 11.51 -1.52
CA SER A 306 -7.60 11.18 -0.66
C SER A 306 -8.02 9.71 -0.73
N ALA A 307 -8.78 9.26 0.27
CA ALA A 307 -9.47 7.97 0.26
C ALA A 307 -10.37 7.81 -0.98
N ALA A 308 -11.03 8.89 -1.39
CA ALA A 308 -11.87 8.90 -2.59
C ALA A 308 -11.07 8.64 -3.87
N ALA A 309 -9.86 9.21 -3.98
CA ALA A 309 -8.96 8.95 -5.11
C ALA A 309 -8.53 7.48 -5.16
N LEU A 310 -8.14 6.91 -4.01
CA LEU A 310 -7.80 5.49 -3.92
C LEU A 310 -8.99 4.60 -4.29
N LYS A 311 -10.19 4.93 -3.80
CA LYS A 311 -11.42 4.18 -4.12
C LYS A 311 -11.73 4.16 -5.62
N ARG A 312 -11.59 5.31 -6.31
CA ARG A 312 -11.77 5.39 -7.77
C ARG A 312 -10.73 4.53 -8.50
N LEU A 313 -9.46 4.65 -8.12
CA LEU A 313 -8.38 3.87 -8.70
C LEU A 313 -8.62 2.36 -8.53
N LEU A 314 -9.02 1.91 -7.35
CA LEU A 314 -9.33 0.50 -7.08
C LEU A 314 -10.48 0.00 -7.97
N ALA A 315 -11.56 0.77 -8.16
CA ALA A 315 -12.69 0.39 -8.99
C ALA A 315 -12.27 0.16 -10.46
N GLU A 316 -11.46 1.07 -11.00
CA GLU A 316 -10.90 0.99 -12.35
C GLU A 316 -9.94 -0.19 -12.50
N ASP A 317 -9.07 -0.37 -11.50
CA ASP A 317 -8.01 -1.38 -11.53
C ASP A 317 -8.56 -2.81 -11.38
N PHE A 318 -9.57 -3.03 -10.53
CA PHE A 318 -10.29 -4.31 -10.48
C PHE A 318 -10.87 -4.71 -11.84
N THR A 319 -11.48 -3.77 -12.56
CA THR A 319 -12.05 -4.03 -13.88
C THR A 319 -10.96 -4.35 -14.89
N ARG A 320 -9.89 -3.55 -14.91
CA ARG A 320 -8.73 -3.74 -15.77
C ARG A 320 -8.12 -5.13 -15.61
N TRP A 321 -7.82 -5.52 -14.37
CA TRP A 321 -7.13 -6.79 -14.14
C TRP A 321 -8.01 -8.02 -14.35
N GLN A 322 -9.30 -7.93 -14.09
CA GLN A 322 -10.24 -8.99 -14.49
C GLN A 322 -10.18 -9.22 -16.01
N ASP A 323 -10.18 -8.14 -16.79
CA ASP A 323 -10.10 -8.21 -18.24
C ASP A 323 -8.75 -8.74 -18.74
N VAL A 324 -7.64 -8.31 -18.11
CA VAL A 324 -6.28 -8.76 -18.47
C VAL A 324 -6.11 -10.25 -18.18
N VAL A 325 -6.45 -10.68 -16.97
CA VAL A 325 -6.35 -12.09 -16.56
C VAL A 325 -7.18 -12.99 -17.47
N LYS A 326 -8.43 -12.58 -17.77
CA LYS A 326 -9.31 -13.35 -18.66
C LYS A 326 -8.77 -13.46 -20.09
N ARG A 327 -8.23 -12.36 -20.66
CA ARG A 327 -7.70 -12.34 -22.03
C ARG A 327 -6.37 -13.06 -22.18
N ALA A 328 -5.52 -12.97 -21.17
CA ALA A 328 -4.18 -13.55 -21.19
C ALA A 328 -4.17 -15.05 -20.86
N ASP A 329 -5.32 -15.65 -20.49
CA ASP A 329 -5.47 -17.04 -20.02
C ASP A 329 -4.39 -17.43 -19.00
N ILE A 330 -4.03 -16.47 -18.13
CA ILE A 330 -2.99 -16.66 -17.12
C ILE A 330 -3.54 -17.62 -16.06
N LYS A 331 -3.03 -18.84 -16.05
CA LYS A 331 -3.36 -19.88 -15.07
C LYS A 331 -2.16 -20.06 -14.15
N PHE A 332 -2.42 -20.06 -12.85
CA PHE A 332 -1.43 -20.45 -11.86
C PHE A 332 -1.85 -21.77 -11.22
N GLU A 333 -0.96 -22.73 -11.31
CA GLU A 333 -1.09 -24.03 -10.64
C GLU A 333 -0.98 -23.92 -9.11
#